data_84d73f45035c488677d4a2b72d4d0acc
#
_entry.id   84d73f45035c488677d4a2b72d4d0acc
#
_cell.length_a   1.000
_cell.length_b   1.000
_cell.length_c   1.000
_cell.angle_alpha   90.00
_cell.angle_beta   90.00
_cell.angle_gamma   90.00
#
_symmetry.space_group_name_H-M   'P 1'
#
loop_
_entity.id
_entity.type
_entity.pdbx_description
1 polymer ?
#
loop_
_entity_poly.entity_id
_entity_poly.type
_entity_poly.pdbx_seq_one_letter_code
_entity_poly.pdbx_strand_id
1 'polypeptide(L)'
;YCFGMIGHFMLIWVSGIERIGKDYYEAASIDGANKVGQLLYITLPLLKGIFRTNVIMWSISVSGFFIWSKLFSPISADTSTIVPMVYMYDKLFGAENTGDVVRDAGTAAAIGVMLCLFIVLVFTVVNRLIKDDDLEF
;
A
#
# COMPACT_ATOMS: atom_id res chain seq x y z
N TYR A 1 -7.80 -0.14 10.92
CA TYR A 1 -7.23 -0.68 9.67
C TYR A 1 -5.71 -0.91 9.80
N CYS A 2 -4.93 0.12 10.14
CA CYS A 2 -3.47 0.01 10.28
C CYS A 2 -3.04 -1.14 11.20
N PHE A 3 -3.73 -1.32 12.33
CA PHE A 3 -3.42 -2.37 13.29
C PHE A 3 -3.53 -3.79 12.69
N GLY A 4 -4.56 -4.03 11.86
CA GLY A 4 -4.73 -5.32 11.18
C GLY A 4 -3.71 -5.59 10.07
N MET A 5 -3.13 -4.53 9.50
CA MET A 5 -2.15 -4.65 8.40
C MET A 5 -0.69 -4.65 8.85
N ILE A 6 -0.39 -4.22 10.08
CA ILE A 6 0.98 -4.16 10.61
C ILE A 6 1.71 -5.48 10.45
N GLY A 7 1.07 -6.60 10.84
CA GLY A 7 1.69 -7.93 10.77
C GLY A 7 2.10 -8.32 9.35
N HIS A 8 1.25 -8.04 8.37
CA HIS A 8 1.54 -8.35 6.97
C HIS A 8 2.77 -7.59 6.45
N PHE A 9 2.80 -6.28 6.66
CA PHE A 9 3.93 -5.47 6.21
C PHE A 9 5.21 -5.76 7.01
N MET A 10 5.08 -6.05 8.30
CA MET A 10 6.21 -6.41 9.15
C MET A 10 6.89 -7.69 8.67
N LEU A 11 6.13 -8.71 8.26
CA LEU A 11 6.67 -9.95 7.71
C LEU A 11 7.50 -9.71 6.43
N ILE A 12 7.03 -8.82 5.55
CA ILE A 12 7.76 -8.46 4.33
C ILE A 12 9.09 -7.79 4.68
N TRP A 13 9.12 -6.88 5.66
CA TRP A 13 10.33 -6.23 6.13
C TRP A 13 11.30 -7.21 6.78
N VAL A 14 10.83 -8.07 7.67
CA VAL A 14 11.67 -9.09 8.35
C VAL A 14 12.29 -10.02 7.32
N SER A 15 11.49 -10.54 6.38
CA SER A 15 11.98 -11.39 5.29
C SER A 15 13.07 -10.71 4.45
N GLY A 16 12.93 -9.40 4.24
CA GLY A 16 13.94 -8.64 3.50
C GLY A 16 15.25 -8.45 4.27
N ILE A 17 15.16 -8.16 5.55
CA ILE A 17 16.34 -8.01 6.41
C ILE A 17 17.10 -9.33 6.51
N GLU A 18 16.39 -10.46 6.62
CA GLU A 18 16.99 -11.79 6.70
C GLU A 18 17.76 -12.20 5.42
N ARG A 19 17.43 -11.60 4.29
CA ARG A 19 18.14 -11.83 3.02
C ARG A 19 19.52 -11.16 2.97
N ILE A 20 19.75 -10.15 3.80
CA ILE A 20 21.04 -9.46 3.85
C ILE A 20 22.05 -10.41 4.54
N GLY A 21 23.09 -10.81 3.82
CA GLY A 21 24.12 -11.68 4.34
C GLY A 21 24.83 -11.09 5.58
N LYS A 22 25.15 -11.92 6.54
CA LYS A 22 25.86 -11.49 7.76
C LYS A 22 27.24 -10.91 7.47
N ASP A 23 27.86 -11.34 6.38
CA ASP A 23 29.18 -10.93 5.94
C ASP A 23 29.27 -9.40 5.74
N TYR A 24 28.17 -8.77 5.27
CA TYR A 24 28.11 -7.31 5.13
C TYR A 24 28.23 -6.59 6.48
N TYR A 25 27.59 -7.14 7.52
CA TYR A 25 27.62 -6.56 8.86
C TYR A 25 28.95 -6.83 9.57
N GLU A 26 29.56 -7.99 9.31
CA GLU A 26 30.87 -8.37 9.86
C GLU A 26 31.95 -7.48 9.26
N ALA A 27 31.98 -7.31 7.94
CA ALA A 27 32.89 -6.41 7.26
C ALA A 27 32.76 -4.96 7.78
N ALA A 28 31.56 -4.44 7.87
CA ALA A 28 31.32 -3.11 8.39
C ALA A 28 31.71 -2.94 9.86
N SER A 29 31.64 -4.03 10.66
CA SER A 29 32.11 -3.99 12.05
C SER A 29 33.61 -3.92 12.13
N ILE A 30 34.35 -4.58 11.22
CA ILE A 30 35.80 -4.51 11.09
C ILE A 30 36.24 -3.08 10.69
N ASP A 31 35.48 -2.45 9.79
CA ASP A 31 35.67 -1.06 9.37
C ASP A 31 35.28 -0.03 10.45
N GLY A 32 34.85 -0.48 11.63
CA GLY A 32 34.51 0.39 12.77
C GLY A 32 33.11 1.03 12.69
N ALA A 33 32.22 0.58 11.77
CA ALA A 33 30.87 1.07 11.69
C ALA A 33 30.04 0.65 12.92
N ASN A 34 29.44 1.62 13.57
CA ASN A 34 28.47 1.36 14.65
C ASN A 34 27.13 0.84 14.08
N LYS A 35 26.24 0.32 14.95
CA LYS A 35 24.93 -0.23 14.53
C LYS A 35 24.06 0.76 13.75
N VAL A 36 24.15 2.05 14.04
CA VAL A 36 23.41 3.10 13.31
C VAL A 36 24.01 3.29 11.92
N GLY A 37 25.34 3.26 11.81
CA GLY A 37 26.03 3.30 10.51
C GLY A 37 25.66 2.08 9.64
N GLN A 38 25.65 0.88 10.20
CA GLN A 38 25.23 -0.34 9.51
C GLN A 38 23.78 -0.23 9.01
N LEU A 39 22.88 0.31 9.83
CA LEU A 39 21.50 0.54 9.42
C LEU A 39 21.38 1.52 8.24
N LEU A 40 22.06 2.65 8.32
CA LEU A 40 21.94 3.74 7.34
C LEU A 40 22.67 3.44 6.01
N TYR A 41 23.83 2.79 6.08
CA TYR A 41 24.70 2.60 4.91
C TYR A 41 24.61 1.20 4.29
N ILE A 42 24.09 0.20 5.04
CA ILE A 42 23.94 -1.16 4.53
C ILE A 42 22.44 -1.53 4.44
N THR A 43 21.75 -1.55 5.59
CA THR A 43 20.40 -2.09 5.64
C THR A 43 19.41 -1.27 4.81
N LEU A 44 19.35 0.05 4.99
CA LEU A 44 18.39 0.90 4.27
C LEU A 44 18.61 0.90 2.75
N PRO A 45 19.84 1.01 2.21
CA PRO A 45 20.04 0.94 0.77
C PRO A 45 19.65 -0.40 0.17
N LEU A 46 19.97 -1.51 0.83
CA LEU A 46 19.66 -2.86 0.36
C LEU A 46 18.15 -3.17 0.43
N LEU A 47 17.41 -2.49 1.31
CA LEU A 47 15.96 -2.65 1.45
C LEU A 47 15.13 -1.75 0.52
N LYS A 48 15.74 -0.96 -0.37
CA LYS A 48 15.02 -0.05 -1.29
C LYS A 48 13.94 -0.77 -2.10
N GLY A 49 14.23 -1.96 -2.64
CA GLY A 49 13.28 -2.75 -3.42
C GLY A 49 12.08 -3.21 -2.57
N ILE A 50 12.31 -3.59 -1.32
CA ILE A 50 11.27 -3.99 -0.38
C ILE A 50 10.41 -2.79 0.02
N PHE A 51 11.04 -1.64 0.27
CA PHE A 51 10.34 -0.39 0.53
C PHE A 51 9.41 -0.04 -0.64
N ARG A 52 9.90 -0.10 -1.88
CA ARG A 52 9.11 0.11 -3.09
C ARG A 52 7.90 -0.82 -3.14
N THR A 53 8.12 -2.12 -2.97
CA THR A 53 7.04 -3.12 -2.96
C THR A 53 5.99 -2.83 -1.89
N ASN A 54 6.43 -2.49 -0.67
CA ASN A 54 5.53 -2.15 0.43
C ASN A 54 4.67 -0.92 0.12
N VAL A 55 5.24 0.15 -0.44
CA VAL A 55 4.49 1.37 -0.81
C VAL A 55 3.43 1.06 -1.86
N ILE A 56 3.76 0.25 -2.87
CA ILE A 56 2.81 -0.17 -3.90
C ILE A 56 1.68 -1.00 -3.30
N MET A 57 2.00 -2.02 -2.51
CA MET A 57 1.03 -2.88 -1.85
C MET A 57 0.11 -2.10 -0.91
N TRP A 58 0.69 -1.15 -0.17
CA TRP A 58 -0.08 -0.28 0.71
C TRP A 58 -1.03 0.63 -0.08
N SER A 59 -0.60 1.19 -1.21
CA SER A 59 -1.43 2.01 -2.08
C SER A 59 -2.63 1.25 -2.65
N ILE A 60 -2.42 -0.01 -3.05
CA ILE A 60 -3.50 -0.91 -3.49
C ILE A 60 -4.48 -1.16 -2.34
N SER A 61 -3.96 -1.48 -1.15
CA SER A 61 -4.77 -1.78 0.03
C SER A 61 -5.62 -0.59 0.48
N VAL A 62 -5.09 0.62 0.42
CA VAL A 62 -5.81 1.85 0.75
C VAL A 62 -6.87 2.17 -0.29
N SER A 63 -6.59 1.95 -1.57
CA SER A 63 -7.58 2.15 -2.66
C SER A 63 -8.78 1.22 -2.53
N GLY A 64 -8.57 -0.01 -2.02
CA GLY A 64 -9.62 -0.99 -1.73
C GLY A 64 -10.29 -0.83 -0.35
N PHE A 65 -10.17 0.32 0.30
CA PHE A 65 -10.71 0.57 1.64
C PHE A 65 -12.25 0.64 1.61
N PHE A 66 -12.90 -0.52 1.64
CA PHE A 66 -14.34 -0.67 1.53
C PHE A 66 -14.99 -1.18 2.83
N ILE A 67 -14.50 -2.32 3.34
CA ILE A 67 -15.14 -3.07 4.42
C ILE A 67 -15.29 -2.22 5.68
N TRP A 68 -14.24 -1.52 6.07
CA TRP A 68 -14.24 -0.71 7.30
C TRP A 68 -15.19 0.48 7.20
N SER A 69 -15.26 1.14 6.04
CA SER A 69 -16.20 2.22 5.82
C SER A 69 -17.65 1.73 5.88
N LYS A 70 -17.96 0.57 5.28
CA LYS A 70 -19.29 -0.03 5.35
C LYS A 70 -19.65 -0.52 6.76
N LEU A 71 -18.71 -1.02 7.55
CA LEU A 71 -18.95 -1.43 8.93
C LEU A 71 -19.30 -0.25 9.85
N PHE A 72 -18.67 0.91 9.64
CA PHE A 72 -18.97 2.11 10.43
C PHE A 72 -20.23 2.84 9.98
N SER A 73 -20.63 2.69 8.71
CA SER A 73 -21.82 3.33 8.14
C SER A 73 -22.59 2.32 7.28
N PRO A 74 -23.27 1.34 7.91
CA PRO A 74 -23.91 0.23 7.19
C PRO A 74 -25.11 0.65 6.35
N ILE A 75 -25.84 1.69 6.77
CA ILE A 75 -27.16 2.05 6.17
C ILE A 75 -27.01 3.13 5.10
N SER A 76 -26.30 4.20 5.37
CA SER A 76 -25.95 5.22 4.38
C SER A 76 -24.53 5.73 4.70
N ALA A 77 -23.69 5.80 3.68
CA ALA A 77 -22.36 6.40 3.89
C ALA A 77 -22.57 7.89 4.22
N ASP A 78 -22.26 8.26 5.46
CA ASP A 78 -22.19 9.65 5.85
C ASP A 78 -21.09 10.34 5.04
N THR A 79 -21.25 11.63 4.74
CA THR A 79 -20.31 12.41 3.93
C THR A 79 -18.86 12.33 4.47
N SER A 80 -18.71 12.07 5.78
CA SER A 80 -17.42 11.92 6.45
C SER A 80 -16.76 10.54 6.31
N THR A 81 -17.52 9.51 5.94
CA THR A 81 -17.05 8.11 5.85
C THR A 81 -17.07 7.54 4.43
N ILE A 82 -17.52 8.33 3.47
CA ILE A 82 -17.59 7.89 2.08
C ILE A 82 -16.20 7.83 1.46
N VAL A 83 -15.84 6.66 0.95
CA VAL A 83 -14.62 6.44 0.19
C VAL A 83 -14.97 6.05 -1.25
N PRO A 84 -14.08 6.25 -2.23
CA PRO A 84 -14.38 5.99 -3.64
C PRO A 84 -14.95 4.60 -3.91
N MET A 85 -14.42 3.58 -3.21
CA MET A 85 -14.88 2.20 -3.36
C MET A 85 -16.31 1.99 -2.84
N VAL A 86 -16.70 2.66 -1.75
CA VAL A 86 -18.08 2.64 -1.23
C VAL A 86 -19.00 3.36 -2.18
N TYR A 87 -18.60 4.51 -2.68
CA TYR A 87 -19.40 5.26 -3.65
C TYR A 87 -19.63 4.48 -4.94
N MET A 88 -18.61 3.81 -5.45
CA MET A 88 -18.71 2.90 -6.60
C MET A 88 -19.73 1.77 -6.32
N TYR A 89 -19.63 1.14 -5.14
CA TYR A 89 -20.54 0.07 -4.73
C TYR A 89 -22.01 0.56 -4.67
N ASP A 90 -22.24 1.70 -4.04
CA ASP A 90 -23.57 2.27 -3.89
C ASP A 90 -24.19 2.67 -5.26
N LYS A 91 -23.37 3.08 -6.24
CA LYS A 91 -23.82 3.32 -7.62
C LYS A 91 -24.14 2.03 -8.40
N LEU A 92 -23.46 0.93 -8.10
CA LEU A 92 -23.72 -0.37 -8.75
C LEU A 92 -24.94 -1.06 -8.18
N PHE A 93 -25.03 -1.14 -6.85
CA PHE A 93 -26.01 -1.97 -6.16
C PHE A 93 -27.16 -1.16 -5.55
N GLY A 94 -26.99 0.14 -5.42
CA GLY A 94 -27.89 1.06 -4.74
C GLY A 94 -27.54 1.21 -3.26
N ALA A 95 -27.80 2.40 -2.72
CA ALA A 95 -27.72 2.62 -1.28
C ALA A 95 -28.98 2.01 -0.63
N GLU A 96 -28.80 1.20 0.39
CA GLU A 96 -29.86 0.36 1.01
C GLU A 96 -31.09 1.09 1.56
N ASN A 97 -31.14 2.44 1.53
CA ASN A 97 -32.19 3.22 2.19
C ASN A 97 -32.83 4.36 1.37
N THR A 98 -32.52 4.49 0.10
CA THR A 98 -33.23 5.45 -0.75
C THR A 98 -34.20 4.69 -1.67
N GLY A 99 -35.49 4.86 -1.47
CA GLY A 99 -36.55 4.19 -2.24
C GLY A 99 -36.50 4.38 -3.77
N ASP A 100 -35.64 5.29 -4.25
CA ASP A 100 -35.29 5.48 -5.65
C ASP A 100 -33.80 5.13 -5.85
N VAL A 101 -33.52 3.85 -6.02
CA VAL A 101 -32.17 3.37 -6.34
C VAL A 101 -31.87 3.64 -7.80
N VAL A 102 -31.37 4.81 -8.12
CA VAL A 102 -30.81 5.10 -9.44
C VAL A 102 -29.45 4.39 -9.54
N ARG A 103 -29.50 3.18 -10.08
CA ARG A 103 -28.27 2.43 -10.42
C ARG A 103 -27.62 3.09 -11.62
N ASP A 104 -26.39 3.51 -11.45
CA ASP A 104 -25.58 4.11 -12.50
C ASP A 104 -24.26 3.34 -12.67
N ALA A 105 -24.36 2.28 -13.48
CA ALA A 105 -23.22 1.45 -13.80
C ALA A 105 -22.12 2.23 -14.55
N GLY A 106 -22.48 3.27 -15.31
CA GLY A 106 -21.55 4.12 -16.01
C GLY A 106 -20.65 4.91 -15.06
N THR A 107 -21.26 5.59 -14.08
CA THR A 107 -20.51 6.30 -13.03
C THR A 107 -19.67 5.34 -12.20
N ALA A 108 -20.19 4.18 -11.84
CA ALA A 108 -19.43 3.18 -11.09
C ALA A 108 -18.19 2.68 -11.87
N ALA A 109 -18.36 2.39 -13.17
CA ALA A 109 -17.25 2.00 -14.04
C ALA A 109 -16.19 3.11 -14.15
N ALA A 110 -16.62 4.37 -14.29
CA ALA A 110 -15.72 5.52 -14.34
C ALA A 110 -14.87 5.64 -13.06
N ILE A 111 -15.47 5.44 -11.88
CA ILE A 111 -14.75 5.45 -10.60
C ILE A 111 -13.72 4.31 -10.55
N GLY A 112 -14.09 3.11 -11.00
CA GLY A 112 -13.18 1.97 -11.08
C GLY A 112 -11.96 2.26 -11.97
N VAL A 113 -12.18 2.85 -13.14
CA VAL A 113 -11.10 3.29 -14.04
C VAL A 113 -10.22 4.35 -13.39
N MET A 114 -10.80 5.34 -12.71
CA MET A 114 -10.05 6.37 -11.99
C MET A 114 -9.16 5.78 -10.89
N LEU A 115 -9.67 4.82 -10.11
CA LEU A 115 -8.88 4.12 -9.10
C LEU A 115 -7.73 3.32 -9.72
N CYS A 116 -7.99 2.64 -10.83
CA CYS A 116 -6.96 1.92 -11.58
C CYS A 116 -5.85 2.86 -12.06
N LEU A 117 -6.23 4.00 -12.68
CA LEU A 117 -5.28 5.01 -13.12
C LEU A 117 -4.47 5.60 -11.97
N PHE A 118 -5.10 5.82 -10.81
CA PHE A 118 -4.41 6.27 -9.61
C PHE A 118 -3.33 5.26 -9.17
N ILE A 119 -3.64 3.96 -9.12
CA ILE A 119 -2.69 2.92 -8.75
C ILE A 119 -1.53 2.85 -9.76
N VAL A 120 -1.83 2.92 -11.07
CA VAL A 120 -0.81 2.94 -12.13
C VAL A 120 0.09 4.16 -12.01
N LEU A 121 -0.48 5.32 -11.68
CA LEU A 121 0.29 6.54 -11.44
C LEU A 121 1.24 6.36 -10.25
N VAL A 122 0.73 5.90 -9.11
CA VAL A 122 1.56 5.63 -7.92
C VAL A 122 2.68 4.65 -8.26
N PHE A 123 2.35 3.54 -8.94
CA PHE A 123 3.33 2.54 -9.38
C PHE A 123 4.44 3.18 -10.24
N THR A 124 4.05 3.98 -11.22
CA THR A 124 5.00 4.66 -12.12
C THR A 124 5.89 5.64 -11.38
N VAL A 125 5.31 6.46 -10.48
CA VAL A 125 6.04 7.43 -9.67
C VAL A 125 7.03 6.73 -8.74
N VAL A 126 6.58 5.71 -8.04
CA VAL A 126 7.42 4.96 -7.08
C VAL A 126 8.57 4.27 -7.82
N ASN A 127 8.31 3.62 -8.96
CA ASN A 127 9.37 3.01 -9.77
C ASN A 127 10.36 4.01 -10.36
N ARG A 128 9.91 5.24 -10.61
CA ARG A 128 10.80 6.29 -11.11
C ARG A 128 11.67 6.92 -10.04
N LEU A 129 11.12 7.04 -8.81
CA LEU A 129 11.83 7.62 -7.68
C LEU A 129 12.79 6.62 -7.01
N ILE A 130 12.36 5.35 -6.91
CA ILE A 130 13.13 4.28 -6.29
C ILE A 130 13.62 3.37 -7.42
N LYS A 131 14.71 3.76 -8.06
CA LYS A 131 15.41 2.94 -9.02
C LYS A 131 16.05 1.76 -8.29
N ASP A 132 15.82 0.54 -8.75
CA ASP A 132 16.64 -0.60 -8.33
C ASP A 132 18.02 -0.38 -8.94
N ASP A 133 19.01 -0.22 -8.11
CA ASP A 133 20.34 -0.61 -8.48
C ASP A 133 20.28 -2.15 -8.43
N ASP A 134 20.36 -2.81 -9.60
CA ASP A 134 20.32 -4.27 -9.74
C ASP A 134 21.49 -4.87 -8.95
N LEU A 135 21.31 -4.99 -7.64
CA LEU A 135 22.17 -5.80 -6.79
C LEU A 135 21.60 -7.22 -6.91
N GLU A 136 22.05 -7.94 -7.94
CA GLU A 136 21.88 -9.39 -8.04
C GLU A 136 22.60 -10.02 -6.83
N PHE A 137 21.80 -10.67 -5.98
CA PHE A 137 22.32 -11.50 -4.88
C PHE A 137 22.41 -12.96 -5.34
#